data_6ddf91cf4822a08ae79fe997acf3fb00
#
_entry.id   6ddf91cf4822a08ae79fe997acf3fb00
#
_cell.length_a   1.000
_cell.length_b   1.000
_cell.length_c   1.000
_cell.angle_alpha   90.00
_cell.angle_beta   90.00
_cell.angle_gamma   90.00
#
_symmetry.space_group_name_H-M   'P 1'
#
loop_
_entity.id
_entity.type
_entity.pdbx_description
1 polymer ?
#
loop_
_entity_poly.entity_id
_entity_poly.type
_entity_poly.pdbx_seq_one_letter_code
_entity_poly.pdbx_strand_id
1 'polypeptide(L)'
;MKQYYEFVYAQYIESQIYYIHKLISRLTFQRAQIDPEQYFLDSQLLLNLITNIANVFDSRRKKGRSEHLVNFFNISLYKIPTIINRDMRNTNEHYDERMDDFMEESSVVLSRKDIDDVRKLISVIQTRGLTGYADLDNNCLYSVDRNLNRIVIKLSDIKAETNYIMNQINIKRHVINP
;
A
#
# COMPACT_ATOMS: atom_id res chain seq x y z
N MET A 1 17.06 9.55 -25.94
CA MET A 1 15.76 8.86 -25.69
C MET A 1 15.70 8.12 -24.36
N LYS A 2 16.79 7.48 -23.85
CA LYS A 2 16.78 6.75 -22.56
C LYS A 2 16.57 7.66 -21.33
N GLN A 3 17.23 8.82 -21.25
CA GLN A 3 17.11 9.75 -20.09
C GLN A 3 15.69 10.28 -19.85
N TYR A 4 14.90 10.42 -20.91
CA TYR A 4 13.50 10.88 -20.78
C TYR A 4 12.59 9.82 -20.12
N TYR A 5 12.92 8.55 -20.34
CA TYR A 5 12.19 7.43 -19.80
C TYR A 5 12.32 7.35 -18.26
N GLU A 6 13.53 7.43 -17.72
CA GLU A 6 13.79 7.40 -16.28
C GLU A 6 13.20 8.63 -15.59
N PHE A 7 13.26 9.79 -16.23
CA PHE A 7 12.64 11.01 -15.69
C PHE A 7 11.12 10.90 -15.55
N VAL A 8 10.44 10.33 -16.53
CA VAL A 8 8.98 10.08 -16.46
C VAL A 8 8.64 9.15 -15.30
N TYR A 9 9.41 8.08 -15.10
CA TYR A 9 9.20 7.18 -13.96
C TYR A 9 9.52 7.84 -12.62
N ALA A 10 10.55 8.69 -12.54
CA ALA A 10 10.81 9.47 -11.34
C ALA A 10 9.63 10.35 -10.97
N GLN A 11 9.09 11.12 -11.90
CA GLN A 11 7.91 11.97 -11.67
C GLN A 11 6.68 11.14 -11.27
N TYR A 12 6.45 10.01 -11.93
CA TYR A 12 5.35 9.12 -11.58
C TYR A 12 5.46 8.61 -10.15
N ILE A 13 6.64 8.08 -9.74
CA ILE A 13 6.88 7.57 -8.39
C ILE A 13 6.72 8.69 -7.35
N GLU A 14 7.27 9.87 -7.60
CA GLU A 14 7.14 11.03 -6.71
C GLU A 14 5.69 11.43 -6.50
N SER A 15 4.89 11.44 -7.57
CA SER A 15 3.45 11.70 -7.49
C SER A 15 2.75 10.66 -6.59
N GLN A 16 3.04 9.36 -6.76
CA GLN A 16 2.46 8.32 -5.91
C GLN A 16 2.86 8.53 -4.44
N ILE A 17 4.15 8.77 -4.16
CA ILE A 17 4.67 8.97 -2.80
C ILE A 17 4.05 10.21 -2.13
N TYR A 18 3.88 11.30 -2.86
CA TYR A 18 3.21 12.49 -2.36
C TYR A 18 1.80 12.18 -1.83
N TYR A 19 1.00 11.44 -2.60
CA TYR A 19 -0.35 11.04 -2.18
C TYR A 19 -0.32 10.00 -1.04
N ILE A 20 0.63 9.07 -1.05
CA ILE A 20 0.85 8.12 0.07
C ILE A 20 1.07 8.89 1.37
N HIS A 21 1.95 9.89 1.39
CA HIS A 21 2.22 10.67 2.59
C HIS A 21 1.00 11.47 3.06
N LYS A 22 0.21 12.02 2.14
CA LYS A 22 -1.06 12.68 2.48
C LYS A 22 -2.05 11.72 3.12
N LEU A 23 -2.22 10.52 2.56
CA LEU A 23 -3.13 9.51 3.10
C LEU A 23 -2.67 9.00 4.46
N ILE A 24 -1.37 8.71 4.63
CA ILE A 24 -0.81 8.34 5.94
C ILE A 24 -1.09 9.44 6.97
N SER A 25 -0.89 10.69 6.62
CA SER A 25 -1.17 11.82 7.51
C SER A 25 -2.65 11.86 7.91
N ARG A 26 -3.57 11.70 6.97
CA ARG A 26 -5.02 11.63 7.26
C ARG A 26 -5.35 10.46 8.17
N LEU A 27 -4.90 9.27 7.83
CA LEU A 27 -5.14 8.05 8.59
C LEU A 27 -4.55 8.09 10.01
N THR A 28 -3.51 8.88 10.26
CA THR A 28 -2.86 8.99 11.59
C THR A 28 -3.36 10.15 12.44
N PHE A 29 -3.62 11.33 11.85
CA PHE A 29 -3.90 12.55 12.61
C PHE A 29 -5.38 12.95 12.69
N GLN A 30 -6.21 12.49 11.75
CA GLN A 30 -7.64 12.90 11.71
C GLN A 30 -8.58 11.82 12.27
N ARG A 31 -8.09 10.96 13.13
CA ARG A 31 -8.76 9.77 13.67
C ARG A 31 -10.17 9.97 14.18
N ALA A 32 -10.41 11.07 14.89
CA ALA A 32 -11.69 11.33 15.56
C ALA A 32 -12.77 11.94 14.65
N GLN A 33 -12.43 12.30 13.41
CA GLN A 33 -13.27 13.08 12.52
C GLN A 33 -13.56 12.37 11.18
N ILE A 34 -12.95 11.20 10.94
CA ILE A 34 -13.10 10.50 9.66
C ILE A 34 -14.27 9.52 9.77
N ASP A 35 -15.20 9.66 8.81
CA ASP A 35 -16.24 8.70 8.54
C ASP A 35 -15.62 7.30 8.24
N PRO A 36 -16.18 6.20 8.77
CA PRO A 36 -15.72 4.83 8.50
C PRO A 36 -15.60 4.49 7.02
N GLU A 37 -16.54 4.94 6.19
CA GLU A 37 -16.50 4.73 4.74
C GLU A 37 -15.29 5.45 4.12
N GLN A 38 -15.02 6.68 4.53
CA GLN A 38 -13.86 7.44 4.07
C GLN A 38 -12.55 6.78 4.52
N TYR A 39 -12.53 6.20 5.71
CA TYR A 39 -11.37 5.47 6.24
C TYR A 39 -11.05 4.24 5.40
N PHE A 40 -12.09 3.51 5.03
CA PHE A 40 -11.96 2.36 4.13
C PHE A 40 -11.43 2.80 2.75
N LEU A 41 -12.03 3.82 2.16
CA LEU A 41 -11.59 4.33 0.85
C LEU A 41 -10.14 4.82 0.87
N ASP A 42 -9.73 5.54 1.92
CA ASP A 42 -8.36 6.02 2.07
C ASP A 42 -7.36 4.85 2.22
N SER A 43 -7.75 3.80 2.93
CA SER A 43 -6.93 2.59 3.09
C SER A 43 -6.77 1.85 1.76
N GLN A 44 -7.85 1.69 1.00
CA GLN A 44 -7.82 1.07 -0.33
C GLN A 44 -6.98 1.90 -1.30
N LEU A 45 -7.15 3.21 -1.31
CA LEU A 45 -6.35 4.10 -2.14
C LEU A 45 -4.87 4.02 -1.79
N LEU A 46 -4.52 3.97 -0.49
CA LEU A 46 -3.14 3.81 -0.04
C LEU A 46 -2.53 2.50 -0.54
N LEU A 47 -3.24 1.38 -0.43
CA LEU A 47 -2.78 0.09 -0.94
C LEU A 47 -2.60 0.10 -2.46
N ASN A 48 -3.50 0.75 -3.21
CA ASN A 48 -3.38 0.93 -4.66
C ASN A 48 -2.11 1.72 -5.04
N LEU A 49 -1.82 2.82 -4.35
CA LEU A 49 -0.64 3.64 -4.62
C LEU A 49 0.67 2.86 -4.32
N ILE A 50 0.69 2.08 -3.24
CA ILE A 50 1.81 1.20 -2.90
C ILE A 50 2.00 0.14 -4.00
N THR A 51 0.92 -0.50 -4.44
CA THR A 51 0.93 -1.49 -5.53
C THR A 51 1.47 -0.89 -6.83
N ASN A 52 1.11 0.36 -7.14
CA ASN A 52 1.63 1.07 -8.31
C ASN A 52 3.16 1.23 -8.25
N ILE A 53 3.72 1.61 -7.09
CA ILE A 53 5.18 1.71 -6.90
C ILE A 53 5.83 0.32 -6.98
N ALA A 54 5.22 -0.69 -6.34
CA ALA A 54 5.69 -2.07 -6.40
C ALA A 54 5.78 -2.57 -7.85
N ASN A 55 4.78 -2.27 -8.67
CA ASN A 55 4.75 -2.64 -10.09
C ASN A 55 5.82 -1.94 -10.93
N VAL A 56 6.36 -0.81 -10.49
CA VAL A 56 7.53 -0.19 -11.13
C VAL A 56 8.80 -0.99 -10.85
N PHE A 57 9.04 -1.36 -9.60
CA PHE A 57 10.30 -1.96 -9.15
C PHE A 57 10.33 -3.50 -9.17
N ASP A 58 9.17 -4.18 -9.09
CA ASP A 58 9.07 -5.65 -9.09
C ASP A 58 7.93 -6.15 -9.99
N SER A 59 7.98 -5.87 -11.29
CA SER A 59 7.00 -6.36 -12.25
C SER A 59 7.45 -7.66 -12.91
N ARG A 60 6.64 -8.73 -12.79
CA ARG A 60 6.87 -9.99 -13.53
C ARG A 60 6.71 -9.81 -15.04
N ARG A 61 5.68 -9.04 -15.46
CA ARG A 61 5.37 -8.82 -16.89
C ARG A 61 6.39 -7.91 -17.60
N LYS A 62 7.05 -7.03 -16.86
CA LYS A 62 8.01 -6.03 -17.36
C LYS A 62 9.34 -6.11 -16.59
N LYS A 63 9.84 -7.32 -16.40
CA LYS A 63 11.03 -7.60 -15.58
C LYS A 63 12.23 -6.74 -15.98
N GLY A 64 12.60 -6.69 -17.27
CA GLY A 64 13.72 -5.89 -17.74
C GLY A 64 13.59 -4.39 -17.49
N ARG A 65 12.35 -3.83 -17.50
CA ARG A 65 12.09 -2.46 -17.08
C ARG A 65 12.36 -2.27 -15.58
N SER A 66 11.81 -3.17 -14.74
CA SER A 66 11.96 -3.07 -13.29
C SER A 66 13.43 -3.21 -12.89
N GLU A 67 14.16 -4.17 -13.44
CA GLU A 67 15.59 -4.32 -13.22
C GLU A 67 16.38 -3.07 -13.64
N HIS A 68 16.06 -2.49 -14.79
CA HIS A 68 16.67 -1.25 -15.24
C HIS A 68 16.44 -0.09 -14.27
N LEU A 69 15.19 0.13 -13.82
CA LEU A 69 14.85 1.24 -12.91
C LEU A 69 15.43 1.03 -11.50
N VAL A 70 15.42 -0.21 -10.99
CA VAL A 70 16.08 -0.58 -9.73
C VAL A 70 17.57 -0.22 -9.79
N ASN A 71 18.28 -0.62 -10.85
CA ASN A 71 19.69 -0.33 -11.02
C ASN A 71 19.94 1.16 -11.25
N PHE A 72 19.14 1.82 -12.07
CA PHE A 72 19.31 3.24 -12.38
C PHE A 72 19.16 4.12 -11.14
N PHE A 73 18.11 3.90 -10.33
CA PHE A 73 17.89 4.66 -9.11
C PHE A 73 18.64 4.10 -7.90
N ASN A 74 19.43 3.04 -8.07
CA ASN A 74 20.14 2.36 -6.98
C ASN A 74 19.21 1.95 -5.81
N ILE A 75 18.06 1.40 -6.16
CA ILE A 75 17.08 0.91 -5.17
C ILE A 75 17.47 -0.48 -4.68
N SER A 76 17.64 -0.63 -3.36
CA SER A 76 17.76 -1.94 -2.73
C SER A 76 16.38 -2.46 -2.36
N LEU A 77 15.92 -3.53 -2.99
CA LEU A 77 14.62 -4.13 -2.71
C LEU A 77 14.49 -4.61 -1.26
N TYR A 78 15.58 -4.99 -0.62
CA TYR A 78 15.60 -5.35 0.81
C TYR A 78 15.26 -4.18 1.76
N LYS A 79 15.33 -2.94 1.27
CA LYS A 79 14.98 -1.73 2.04
C LYS A 79 13.54 -1.28 1.84
N ILE A 80 12.78 -1.97 1.01
CA ILE A 80 11.38 -1.66 0.72
C ILE A 80 10.50 -2.93 0.76
N PRO A 81 10.66 -3.80 1.77
CA PRO A 81 9.99 -5.09 1.83
C PRO A 81 8.47 -4.97 1.91
N THR A 82 7.94 -3.93 2.57
CA THR A 82 6.50 -3.68 2.68
C THR A 82 5.92 -3.30 1.32
N ILE A 83 6.58 -2.39 0.60
CA ILE A 83 6.11 -1.92 -0.73
C ILE A 83 6.09 -3.06 -1.74
N ILE A 84 7.13 -3.91 -1.77
CA ILE A 84 7.22 -5.02 -2.74
C ILE A 84 6.55 -6.31 -2.26
N ASN A 85 5.82 -6.27 -1.14
CA ASN A 85 5.11 -7.44 -0.63
C ASN A 85 4.11 -7.94 -1.67
N ARG A 86 4.37 -9.14 -2.20
CA ARG A 86 3.56 -9.73 -3.29
C ARG A 86 2.18 -10.18 -2.83
N ASP A 87 2.09 -10.69 -1.61
CA ASP A 87 0.82 -11.18 -1.08
C ASP A 87 -0.15 -10.01 -0.85
N MET A 88 0.35 -8.91 -0.28
CA MET A 88 -0.41 -7.66 -0.16
C MET A 88 -0.87 -7.13 -1.53
N ARG A 89 0.03 -7.09 -2.51
CA ARG A 89 -0.27 -6.64 -3.87
C ARG A 89 -1.29 -7.52 -4.57
N ASN A 90 -1.10 -8.85 -4.52
CA ASN A 90 -2.03 -9.79 -5.13
C ASN A 90 -3.42 -9.70 -4.51
N THR A 91 -3.50 -9.54 -3.18
CA THR A 91 -4.78 -9.37 -2.50
C THR A 91 -5.46 -8.08 -2.93
N ASN A 92 -4.70 -6.99 -3.07
CA ASN A 92 -5.27 -5.72 -3.51
C ASN A 92 -5.72 -5.74 -4.99
N GLU A 93 -5.00 -6.47 -5.86
CA GLU A 93 -5.37 -6.64 -7.28
C GLU A 93 -6.59 -7.60 -7.47
N HIS A 94 -6.82 -8.53 -6.53
CA HIS A 94 -7.88 -9.54 -6.54
C HIS A 94 -8.78 -9.42 -5.30
N TYR A 95 -9.10 -8.18 -4.92
CA TYR A 95 -9.82 -7.90 -3.68
C TYR A 95 -11.22 -8.53 -3.67
N ASP A 96 -11.94 -8.46 -4.77
CA ASP A 96 -13.26 -9.04 -4.98
C ASP A 96 -13.24 -10.57 -4.83
N GLU A 97 -12.30 -11.26 -5.49
CA GLU A 97 -12.11 -12.70 -5.37
C GLU A 97 -11.82 -13.11 -3.90
N ARG A 98 -10.98 -12.31 -3.20
CA ARG A 98 -10.65 -12.56 -1.78
C ARG A 98 -11.84 -12.33 -0.85
N MET A 99 -12.69 -11.37 -1.17
CA MET A 99 -13.93 -11.15 -0.42
C MET A 99 -14.90 -12.31 -0.61
N ASP A 100 -15.03 -12.84 -1.83
CA ASP A 100 -15.86 -14.00 -2.11
C ASP A 100 -15.36 -15.24 -1.35
N ASP A 101 -14.07 -15.56 -1.44
CA ASP A 101 -13.42 -16.64 -0.68
C ASP A 101 -13.69 -16.50 0.83
N PHE A 102 -13.54 -15.27 1.37
CA PHE A 102 -13.76 -15.00 2.78
C PHE A 102 -15.23 -15.17 3.18
N MET A 103 -16.17 -14.73 2.36
CA MET A 103 -17.60 -14.85 2.62
C MET A 103 -18.09 -16.31 2.56
N GLU A 104 -17.50 -17.13 1.67
CA GLU A 104 -17.79 -18.56 1.58
C GLU A 104 -17.29 -19.31 2.82
N GLU A 105 -16.11 -18.98 3.34
CA GLU A 105 -15.54 -19.62 4.53
C GLU A 105 -16.16 -19.10 5.84
N SER A 106 -16.59 -17.84 5.86
CA SER A 106 -17.22 -17.24 7.05
C SER A 106 -18.73 -17.24 6.92
N SER A 107 -19.41 -18.08 7.70
CA SER A 107 -20.88 -18.07 7.84
C SER A 107 -21.45 -16.77 8.47
N VAL A 108 -20.77 -15.64 8.32
CA VAL A 108 -21.11 -14.39 9.00
C VAL A 108 -21.54 -13.33 8.03
N VAL A 109 -22.84 -13.09 8.00
CA VAL A 109 -23.44 -11.91 7.39
C VAL A 109 -23.17 -10.71 8.30
N LEU A 110 -22.31 -9.78 7.87
CA LEU A 110 -22.17 -8.48 8.51
C LEU A 110 -23.45 -7.68 8.24
N SER A 111 -24.25 -7.43 9.27
CA SER A 111 -25.40 -6.55 9.13
C SER A 111 -24.92 -5.10 9.07
N ARG A 112 -25.63 -4.25 8.31
CA ARG A 112 -25.36 -2.81 8.22
C ARG A 112 -25.36 -2.10 9.58
N LYS A 113 -26.02 -2.69 10.58
CA LYS A 113 -26.08 -2.21 11.96
C LYS A 113 -24.76 -2.37 12.74
N ASP A 114 -23.89 -3.31 12.30
CA ASP A 114 -22.58 -3.52 12.92
C ASP A 114 -21.53 -2.52 12.38
N ILE A 115 -21.88 -1.77 11.33
CA ILE A 115 -21.02 -0.78 10.67
C ILE A 115 -21.03 0.57 11.41
N ASP A 116 -22.05 0.85 12.21
CA ASP A 116 -22.21 2.12 12.93
C ASP A 116 -21.20 2.30 14.09
N ASP A 117 -20.52 1.20 14.50
CA ASP A 117 -19.49 1.25 15.52
C ASP A 117 -18.13 0.88 14.91
N VAL A 118 -17.32 1.92 14.61
CA VAL A 118 -15.99 1.77 14.02
C VAL A 118 -15.09 0.84 14.82
N ARG A 119 -15.20 0.84 16.15
CA ARG A 119 -14.42 -0.05 17.02
C ARG A 119 -14.85 -1.49 16.88
N LYS A 120 -16.15 -1.77 16.76
CA LYS A 120 -16.66 -3.11 16.50
C LYS A 120 -16.25 -3.57 15.10
N LEU A 121 -16.34 -2.71 14.12
CA LEU A 121 -15.91 -3.01 12.75
C LEU A 121 -14.41 -3.34 12.70
N ILE A 122 -13.56 -2.51 13.31
CA ILE A 122 -12.12 -2.76 13.44
C ILE A 122 -11.88 -4.07 14.19
N SER A 123 -12.60 -4.33 15.30
CA SER A 123 -12.47 -5.56 16.06
C SER A 123 -12.88 -6.80 15.26
N VAL A 124 -13.98 -6.74 14.53
CA VAL A 124 -14.45 -7.83 13.65
C VAL A 124 -13.45 -8.10 12.54
N ILE A 125 -12.90 -7.07 11.94
CA ILE A 125 -11.92 -7.14 10.87
C ILE A 125 -10.57 -7.64 11.38
N GLN A 126 -10.12 -7.16 12.53
CA GLN A 126 -8.92 -7.65 13.22
C GLN A 126 -9.03 -9.14 13.54
N THR A 127 -10.21 -9.58 13.98
CA THR A 127 -10.44 -10.98 14.35
C THR A 127 -10.57 -11.90 13.15
N ARG A 128 -11.00 -11.39 12.01
CA ARG A 128 -11.35 -12.18 10.82
C ARG A 128 -10.42 -11.97 9.62
N GLY A 129 -9.46 -11.07 9.71
CA GLY A 129 -8.45 -10.90 8.66
C GLY A 129 -8.91 -10.19 7.39
N LEU A 130 -10.04 -9.47 7.42
CA LEU A 130 -10.50 -8.72 6.25
C LEU A 130 -9.48 -7.70 5.76
N THR A 131 -9.45 -7.48 4.45
CA THR A 131 -8.48 -6.62 3.77
C THR A 131 -8.87 -5.15 3.83
N GLY A 132 -7.89 -4.26 3.81
CA GLY A 132 -8.11 -2.84 3.55
C GLY A 132 -8.54 -2.00 4.74
N TYR A 133 -8.32 -2.44 5.96
CA TYR A 133 -8.66 -1.67 7.16
C TYR A 133 -7.45 -1.14 7.88
N ALA A 134 -7.58 0.09 8.38
CA ALA A 134 -6.59 0.71 9.23
C ALA A 134 -6.92 0.45 10.70
N ASP A 135 -5.95 -0.04 11.45
CA ASP A 135 -5.99 -0.07 12.91
C ASP A 135 -5.59 1.31 13.45
N LEU A 136 -6.59 1.99 14.00
CA LEU A 136 -6.43 3.35 14.50
C LEU A 136 -5.47 3.44 15.69
N ASP A 137 -5.44 2.43 16.52
CA ASP A 137 -4.65 2.46 17.76
C ASP A 137 -3.18 2.14 17.48
N ASN A 138 -2.91 1.26 16.50
CA ASN A 138 -1.57 0.80 16.17
C ASN A 138 -0.98 1.41 14.88
N ASN A 139 -1.71 2.29 14.19
CA ASN A 139 -1.31 2.86 12.90
C ASN A 139 -0.93 1.79 11.86
N CYS A 140 -1.74 0.75 11.76
CA CYS A 140 -1.54 -0.35 10.84
C CYS A 140 -2.70 -0.49 9.86
N LEU A 141 -2.39 -0.97 8.66
CA LEU A 141 -3.36 -1.55 7.74
C LEU A 141 -3.33 -3.06 7.89
N TYR A 142 -4.45 -3.68 7.64
CA TYR A 142 -4.56 -5.13 7.58
C TYR A 142 -4.89 -5.57 6.17
N SER A 143 -4.25 -6.65 5.76
CA SER A 143 -4.51 -7.36 4.51
C SER A 143 -4.49 -8.86 4.79
N VAL A 144 -4.74 -9.68 3.80
CA VAL A 144 -4.61 -11.13 3.90
C VAL A 144 -3.74 -11.65 2.75
N ASP A 145 -3.07 -12.77 2.99
CA ASP A 145 -2.42 -13.51 1.92
C ASP A 145 -3.43 -14.42 1.18
N ARG A 146 -2.96 -15.19 0.19
CA ARG A 146 -3.78 -16.14 -0.56
C ARG A 146 -4.37 -17.29 0.27
N ASN A 147 -3.86 -17.51 1.48
CA ASN A 147 -4.35 -18.53 2.40
C ASN A 147 -5.19 -17.90 3.52
N LEU A 148 -5.63 -16.65 3.33
CA LEU A 148 -6.40 -15.85 4.29
C LEU A 148 -5.66 -15.57 5.61
N ASN A 149 -4.32 -15.77 5.65
CA ASN A 149 -3.55 -15.35 6.81
C ASN A 149 -3.39 -13.85 6.85
N ARG A 150 -3.52 -13.28 8.03
CA ARG A 150 -3.45 -11.84 8.25
C ARG A 150 -2.06 -11.28 7.97
N ILE A 151 -2.00 -10.24 7.15
CA ILE A 151 -0.83 -9.40 6.91
C ILE A 151 -1.02 -8.08 7.67
N VAL A 152 -0.04 -7.70 8.47
CA VAL A 152 -0.02 -6.42 9.20
C VAL A 152 0.96 -5.48 8.50
N ILE A 153 0.48 -4.30 8.11
CA ILE A 153 1.24 -3.28 7.37
C ILE A 153 1.30 -2.02 8.23
N LYS A 154 2.47 -1.71 8.77
CA LYS A 154 2.64 -0.49 9.57
C LYS A 154 2.77 0.73 8.67
N LEU A 155 2.02 1.78 8.95
CA LEU A 155 2.08 3.05 8.20
C LEU A 155 3.48 3.71 8.32
N SER A 156 4.17 3.50 9.46
CA SER A 156 5.55 3.94 9.66
C SER A 156 6.53 3.29 8.68
N ASP A 157 6.35 2.00 8.39
CA ASP A 157 7.24 1.25 7.49
C ASP A 157 7.05 1.75 6.05
N ILE A 158 5.80 1.93 5.61
CA ILE A 158 5.49 2.53 4.31
C ILE A 158 6.14 3.90 4.18
N LYS A 159 6.03 4.75 5.23
CA LYS A 159 6.62 6.09 5.23
C LYS A 159 8.16 6.04 5.15
N ALA A 160 8.80 5.14 5.88
CA ALA A 160 10.25 4.96 5.85
C ALA A 160 10.74 4.48 4.48
N GLU A 161 10.06 3.49 3.91
CA GLU A 161 10.40 2.91 2.61
C GLU A 161 10.20 3.91 1.47
N THR A 162 9.10 4.68 1.48
CA THR A 162 8.85 5.73 0.48
C THR A 162 9.86 6.89 0.59
N ASN A 163 10.25 7.29 1.80
CA ASN A 163 11.33 8.26 2.01
C ASN A 163 12.66 7.75 1.46
N TYR A 164 12.98 6.47 1.65
CA TYR A 164 14.17 5.88 1.07
C TYR A 164 14.16 5.97 -0.46
N ILE A 165 13.05 5.62 -1.11
CA ILE A 165 12.90 5.72 -2.58
C ILE A 165 13.10 7.18 -3.04
N MET A 166 12.45 8.14 -2.39
CA MET A 166 12.58 9.56 -2.72
C MET A 166 14.03 10.04 -2.63
N ASN A 167 14.74 9.65 -1.59
CA ASN A 167 16.15 10.01 -1.40
C ASN A 167 17.02 9.47 -2.55
N GLN A 168 16.79 8.22 -2.98
CA GLN A 168 17.54 7.64 -4.11
C GLN A 168 17.25 8.37 -5.43
N ILE A 169 15.99 8.72 -5.69
CA ILE A 169 15.60 9.49 -6.88
C ILE A 169 16.27 10.87 -6.86
N ASN A 170 16.25 11.58 -5.73
CA ASN A 170 16.84 12.91 -5.59
C ASN A 170 18.37 12.88 -5.78
N ILE A 171 19.07 11.89 -5.21
CA ILE A 171 20.51 11.70 -5.43
C ILE A 171 20.81 11.58 -6.93
N LYS A 172 20.02 10.78 -7.66
CA LYS A 172 20.21 10.63 -9.11
C LYS A 172 19.95 11.90 -9.89
N ARG A 173 18.95 12.69 -9.52
CA ARG A 173 18.67 13.99 -10.17
C ARG A 173 19.83 14.98 -10.03
N HIS A 174 20.41 15.07 -8.84
CA HIS A 174 21.57 15.95 -8.61
C HIS A 174 22.83 15.52 -9.37
N VAL A 175 22.96 14.22 -9.66
CA VAL A 175 24.08 13.72 -10.49
C VAL A 175 23.88 14.01 -11.99
N ILE A 176 22.62 14.07 -12.45
CA ILE A 176 22.29 14.27 -13.86
C ILE A 176 22.19 15.77 -14.21
N ASN A 177 21.78 16.59 -13.26
CA ASN A 177 21.71 18.07 -13.38
C ASN A 177 22.52 18.70 -12.24
N PRO A 178 23.87 18.75 -12.36
CA PRO A 178 24.75 19.36 -11.35
C PRO A 178 24.57 20.88 -11.24
#